data_05db6c24e35736671e0a1f12aae16c2f
#
_entry.id   05db6c24e35736671e0a1f12aae16c2f
#
_cell.length_a   1.000
_cell.length_b   1.000
_cell.length_c   1.000
_cell.angle_alpha   90.00
_cell.angle_beta   90.00
_cell.angle_gamma   90.00
#
_symmetry.space_group_name_H-M   'P 1'
#
loop_
_entity.id
_entity.type
_entity.pdbx_description
1 polymer ?
#
loop_
_entity_poly.entity_id
_entity_poly.type
_entity_poly.pdbx_seq_one_letter_code
_entity_poly.pdbx_strand_id
1 'polypeptide(L)'
;MPHILIVEDETIIRSALRRLLERNQYQVSEAGSVQEAQERFSIATFDLIVSDLRLPGAPGTELIKLGQGTPVLIMTSYASLRSAVDSMKMGAVDYIAKPFDHDEMLQAVARILRDRQNTPAAAPAAEPRAANGKAAPADKGSAAAANGEIGIIGSCPPMQDMYSKIRKVAPTDSNVLIQGESGTGKELVARALHNLSRRAKAPMISVNCAAIPETLIESELFGHEKGAFTGASAGRAGLVEAADGGTLFLDEIGELPLEAQARLLRVLQEGEIRRVGSVQSQKVDVRLIAATHRDLKNLAKAGQFREDLYYRLHVIALKLPALRERGSDVNEIASAFLARQSARIGRDDLHFSAEAEQAIRHYSWPGNVRELENAVERAVILSESAEISAELLGIDIELSDLEEDEILNNALVVASAANASHEPTEDLSLEDYFQHFVLEHQDHMTETELARKLGVSRKCLWERRQRLGIPRRKSNATSDN
;
A
#
# COMPACT_ATOMS: atom_id res chain seq x y z
N MET A 1 -9.87 -17.96 -29.28
CA MET A 1 -9.28 -16.74 -28.70
C MET A 1 -10.43 -15.92 -28.14
N PRO A 2 -10.35 -15.46 -26.88
CA PRO A 2 -11.39 -14.61 -26.32
C PRO A 2 -11.53 -13.30 -27.11
N HIS A 3 -12.77 -12.87 -27.35
CA HIS A 3 -13.09 -11.68 -28.11
C HIS A 3 -13.56 -10.55 -27.20
N ILE A 4 -12.82 -9.44 -27.15
CA ILE A 4 -13.00 -8.32 -26.23
C ILE A 4 -13.49 -7.10 -27.01
N LEU A 5 -14.51 -6.42 -26.51
CA LEU A 5 -14.98 -5.14 -27.03
C LEU A 5 -14.42 -4.02 -26.16
N ILE A 6 -13.71 -3.05 -26.75
CA ILE A 6 -13.28 -1.82 -26.09
C ILE A 6 -14.22 -0.68 -26.50
N VAL A 7 -14.77 0.02 -25.50
CA VAL A 7 -15.60 1.22 -25.74
C VAL A 7 -14.99 2.40 -24.99
N GLU A 8 -14.35 3.31 -25.75
CA GLU A 8 -13.55 4.42 -25.24
C GLU A 8 -13.59 5.56 -26.25
N ASP A 9 -13.91 6.77 -25.82
CA ASP A 9 -14.00 7.93 -26.73
C ASP A 9 -12.62 8.50 -27.09
N GLU A 10 -11.65 8.45 -26.19
CA GLU A 10 -10.29 8.90 -26.46
C GLU A 10 -9.53 7.94 -27.38
N THR A 11 -9.27 8.35 -28.62
CA THR A 11 -8.59 7.54 -29.64
C THR A 11 -7.22 7.04 -29.21
N ILE A 12 -6.48 7.83 -28.42
CA ILE A 12 -5.13 7.47 -27.94
C ILE A 12 -5.21 6.31 -26.95
N ILE A 13 -6.13 6.39 -25.97
CA ILE A 13 -6.33 5.35 -24.94
C ILE A 13 -6.87 4.09 -25.61
N ARG A 14 -7.86 4.22 -26.48
CA ARG A 14 -8.47 3.11 -27.22
C ARG A 14 -7.42 2.34 -28.05
N SER A 15 -6.56 3.06 -28.79
CA SER A 15 -5.49 2.44 -29.57
C SER A 15 -4.40 1.78 -28.73
N ALA A 16 -4.09 2.35 -27.55
CA ALA A 16 -3.13 1.77 -26.61
C ALA A 16 -3.64 0.46 -26.02
N LEU A 17 -4.92 0.45 -25.56
CA LEU A 17 -5.60 -0.74 -25.04
C LEU A 17 -5.70 -1.85 -26.10
N ARG A 18 -6.07 -1.50 -27.32
CA ARG A 18 -6.11 -2.45 -28.42
C ARG A 18 -4.75 -3.13 -28.61
N ARG A 19 -3.66 -2.36 -28.74
CA ARG A 19 -2.30 -2.90 -28.90
C ARG A 19 -1.88 -3.77 -27.74
N LEU A 20 -2.24 -3.38 -26.50
CA LEU A 20 -1.95 -4.14 -25.29
C LEU A 20 -2.62 -5.51 -25.30
N LEU A 21 -3.93 -5.56 -25.62
CA LEU A 21 -4.72 -6.78 -25.63
C LEU A 21 -4.38 -7.69 -26.82
N GLU A 22 -4.16 -7.12 -28.04
CA GLU A 22 -3.75 -7.89 -29.21
C GLU A 22 -2.38 -8.55 -29.04
N ARG A 23 -1.42 -7.88 -28.37
CA ARG A 23 -0.11 -8.47 -28.00
C ARG A 23 -0.25 -9.68 -27.08
N ASN A 24 -1.29 -9.70 -26.26
CA ASN A 24 -1.58 -10.79 -25.32
C ASN A 24 -2.58 -11.82 -25.88
N GLN A 25 -2.66 -11.92 -27.24
CA GLN A 25 -3.42 -12.93 -27.96
C GLN A 25 -4.96 -12.85 -27.75
N TYR A 26 -5.50 -11.68 -27.44
CA TYR A 26 -6.95 -11.42 -27.45
C TYR A 26 -7.37 -10.88 -28.81
N GLN A 27 -8.56 -11.28 -29.25
CA GLN A 27 -9.22 -10.63 -30.41
C GLN A 27 -9.92 -9.37 -29.91
N VAL A 28 -9.73 -8.24 -30.59
CA VAL A 28 -10.24 -6.94 -30.11
C VAL A 28 -11.11 -6.28 -31.17
N SER A 29 -12.29 -5.81 -30.74
CA SER A 29 -13.12 -4.87 -31.48
C SER A 29 -13.20 -3.55 -30.71
N GLU A 30 -13.39 -2.44 -31.39
CA GLU A 30 -13.38 -1.11 -30.79
C GLU A 30 -14.56 -0.23 -31.23
N ALA A 31 -15.05 0.60 -30.32
CA ALA A 31 -16.08 1.61 -30.58
C ALA A 31 -15.77 2.87 -29.74
N GLY A 32 -16.17 4.06 -30.23
CA GLY A 32 -15.99 5.33 -29.54
C GLY A 32 -17.16 5.76 -28.65
N SER A 33 -18.28 5.03 -28.69
CA SER A 33 -19.47 5.31 -27.88
C SER A 33 -20.33 4.04 -27.73
N VAL A 34 -21.26 4.09 -26.77
CA VAL A 34 -22.25 3.01 -26.57
C VAL A 34 -23.12 2.85 -27.83
N GLN A 35 -23.53 3.94 -28.47
CA GLN A 35 -24.33 3.93 -29.65
C GLN A 35 -23.60 3.27 -30.84
N GLU A 36 -22.34 3.64 -31.08
CA GLU A 36 -21.51 3.01 -32.13
C GLU A 36 -21.32 1.50 -31.87
N ALA A 37 -21.13 1.12 -30.61
CA ALA A 37 -21.02 -0.28 -30.22
C ALA A 37 -22.27 -1.08 -30.56
N GLN A 38 -23.47 -0.51 -30.31
CA GLN A 38 -24.78 -1.14 -30.64
C GLN A 38 -25.04 -1.23 -32.14
N GLU A 39 -24.65 -0.21 -32.91
CA GLU A 39 -24.88 -0.17 -34.35
C GLU A 39 -23.97 -1.14 -35.11
N ARG A 40 -22.72 -1.34 -34.61
CA ARG A 40 -21.72 -2.14 -35.31
C ARG A 40 -21.61 -3.58 -34.85
N PHE A 41 -22.00 -3.86 -33.60
CA PHE A 41 -21.74 -5.16 -32.97
C PHE A 41 -22.98 -5.70 -32.23
N SER A 42 -23.10 -7.02 -32.20
CA SER A 42 -23.95 -7.71 -31.24
C SER A 42 -23.25 -7.86 -29.91
N ILE A 43 -23.55 -7.00 -28.94
CA ILE A 43 -22.80 -6.85 -27.68
C ILE A 43 -22.73 -8.15 -26.87
N ALA A 44 -23.78 -8.98 -26.92
CA ALA A 44 -23.85 -10.25 -26.23
C ALA A 44 -22.87 -11.34 -26.76
N THR A 45 -22.24 -11.12 -27.92
CA THR A 45 -21.33 -12.11 -28.53
C THR A 45 -19.89 -12.00 -28.04
N PHE A 46 -19.58 -10.96 -27.29
CA PHE A 46 -18.23 -10.77 -26.74
C PHE A 46 -18.01 -11.57 -25.45
N ASP A 47 -16.75 -11.93 -25.22
CA ASP A 47 -16.35 -12.62 -24.00
C ASP A 47 -16.15 -11.66 -22.83
N LEU A 48 -15.80 -10.41 -23.12
CA LEU A 48 -15.60 -9.33 -22.17
C LEU A 48 -15.83 -7.99 -22.87
N ILE A 49 -16.36 -7.02 -22.13
CA ILE A 49 -16.45 -5.62 -22.54
C ILE A 49 -15.60 -4.79 -21.61
N VAL A 50 -14.70 -3.96 -22.15
CA VAL A 50 -13.91 -2.97 -21.42
C VAL A 50 -14.41 -1.58 -21.83
N SER A 51 -15.02 -0.84 -20.92
CA SER A 51 -15.71 0.42 -21.23
C SER A 51 -15.28 1.56 -20.32
N ASP A 52 -15.08 2.76 -20.89
CA ASP A 52 -15.05 3.96 -20.06
C ASP A 52 -16.42 4.18 -19.41
N LEU A 53 -16.40 4.68 -18.19
CA LEU A 53 -17.60 5.07 -17.46
C LEU A 53 -18.30 6.26 -18.12
N ARG A 54 -17.52 7.24 -18.61
CA ARG A 54 -18.01 8.50 -19.19
C ARG A 54 -17.81 8.52 -20.69
N LEU A 55 -18.79 8.04 -21.41
CA LEU A 55 -18.83 8.08 -22.86
C LEU A 55 -19.79 9.16 -23.37
N PRO A 56 -19.58 9.71 -24.56
CA PRO A 56 -20.50 10.65 -25.17
C PRO A 56 -21.85 9.99 -25.46
N GLY A 57 -22.91 10.68 -25.09
CA GLY A 57 -24.33 10.25 -25.33
C GLY A 57 -24.90 9.38 -24.21
N ALA A 58 -24.27 8.28 -23.86
CA ALA A 58 -24.74 7.36 -22.83
C ALA A 58 -23.57 6.85 -21.96
N PRO A 59 -23.75 6.64 -20.64
CA PRO A 59 -22.69 6.13 -19.77
C PRO A 59 -22.34 4.68 -20.13
N GLY A 60 -21.05 4.31 -19.97
CA GLY A 60 -20.58 2.96 -20.27
C GLY A 60 -21.27 1.85 -19.46
N THR A 61 -21.89 2.19 -18.33
CA THR A 61 -22.70 1.24 -17.53
C THR A 61 -23.97 0.75 -18.24
N GLU A 62 -24.42 1.40 -19.30
CA GLU A 62 -25.52 0.87 -20.10
C GLU A 62 -25.15 -0.43 -20.83
N LEU A 63 -23.88 -0.63 -21.14
CA LEU A 63 -23.38 -1.87 -21.73
C LEU A 63 -23.61 -3.10 -20.84
N ILE A 64 -23.72 -2.92 -19.51
CA ILE A 64 -24.06 -3.99 -18.57
C ILE A 64 -25.44 -4.58 -18.87
N LYS A 65 -26.40 -3.72 -19.16
CA LYS A 65 -27.77 -4.15 -19.52
C LYS A 65 -27.83 -4.74 -20.91
N LEU A 66 -27.08 -4.18 -21.84
CA LEU A 66 -27.06 -4.58 -23.25
C LEU A 66 -26.27 -5.87 -23.48
N GLY A 67 -25.31 -6.18 -22.62
CA GLY A 67 -24.46 -7.36 -22.72
C GLY A 67 -25.13 -8.68 -22.36
N GLN A 68 -26.35 -8.66 -21.79
CA GLN A 68 -27.18 -9.86 -21.50
C GLN A 68 -26.37 -10.98 -20.79
N GLY A 69 -25.49 -10.63 -19.84
CA GLY A 69 -24.63 -11.56 -19.13
C GLY A 69 -23.16 -11.58 -19.58
N THR A 70 -22.80 -10.81 -20.61
CA THR A 70 -21.39 -10.56 -20.93
C THR A 70 -20.76 -9.71 -19.81
N PRO A 71 -19.62 -10.13 -19.22
CA PRO A 71 -18.97 -9.37 -18.16
C PRO A 71 -18.50 -8.01 -18.69
N VAL A 72 -18.67 -6.96 -17.86
CA VAL A 72 -18.27 -5.59 -18.19
C VAL A 72 -17.26 -5.11 -17.14
N LEU A 73 -16.08 -4.73 -17.63
CA LEU A 73 -15.02 -4.06 -16.87
C LEU A 73 -15.12 -2.56 -17.14
N ILE A 74 -15.31 -1.76 -16.10
CA ILE A 74 -15.45 -0.31 -16.23
C ILE A 74 -14.12 0.38 -15.96
N MET A 75 -13.71 1.28 -16.86
CA MET A 75 -12.59 2.20 -16.67
C MET A 75 -13.11 3.58 -16.23
N THR A 76 -12.40 4.29 -15.34
CA THR A 76 -12.79 5.62 -14.91
C THR A 76 -11.60 6.53 -14.66
N SER A 77 -11.63 7.75 -15.20
CA SER A 77 -10.61 8.79 -14.98
C SER A 77 -10.63 9.38 -13.57
N TYR A 78 -11.68 9.15 -12.82
CA TYR A 78 -11.83 9.52 -11.42
C TYR A 78 -12.16 8.25 -10.65
N ALA A 79 -11.17 7.71 -9.95
CA ALA A 79 -11.36 6.70 -8.92
C ALA A 79 -12.13 7.30 -7.72
N SER A 80 -13.34 7.80 -7.93
CA SER A 80 -14.26 7.91 -6.82
C SER A 80 -14.70 6.48 -6.51
N LEU A 81 -14.35 5.98 -5.34
CA LEU A 81 -14.82 4.71 -4.78
C LEU A 81 -16.33 4.49 -5.06
N ARG A 82 -17.06 5.55 -5.20
CA ARG A 82 -18.49 5.56 -5.44
C ARG A 82 -18.86 5.20 -6.87
N SER A 83 -18.16 5.72 -7.88
CA SER A 83 -18.40 5.34 -9.28
C SER A 83 -18.11 3.85 -9.50
N ALA A 84 -17.11 3.33 -8.78
CA ALA A 84 -16.80 1.91 -8.72
C ALA A 84 -17.93 1.11 -8.05
N VAL A 85 -18.36 1.53 -6.87
CA VAL A 85 -19.48 0.88 -6.13
C VAL A 85 -20.78 0.94 -6.92
N ASP A 86 -21.09 2.06 -7.56
CA ASP A 86 -22.30 2.21 -8.37
C ASP A 86 -22.23 1.34 -9.64
N SER A 87 -21.07 1.25 -10.28
CA SER A 87 -20.85 0.35 -11.42
C SER A 87 -20.99 -1.13 -11.02
N MET A 88 -20.46 -1.52 -9.86
CA MET A 88 -20.60 -2.87 -9.31
C MET A 88 -22.07 -3.19 -8.94
N LYS A 89 -22.80 -2.25 -8.33
CA LYS A 89 -24.24 -2.40 -8.06
C LYS A 89 -25.08 -2.53 -9.32
N MET A 90 -24.64 -1.92 -10.42
CA MET A 90 -25.30 -2.05 -11.72
C MET A 90 -24.94 -3.35 -12.44
N GLY A 91 -24.02 -4.15 -11.89
CA GLY A 91 -23.64 -5.45 -12.43
C GLY A 91 -22.31 -5.46 -13.21
N ALA A 92 -21.47 -4.43 -13.09
CA ALA A 92 -20.09 -4.51 -13.57
C ALA A 92 -19.35 -5.61 -12.79
N VAL A 93 -18.51 -6.37 -13.49
CA VAL A 93 -17.74 -7.45 -12.84
C VAL A 93 -16.54 -6.91 -12.09
N ASP A 94 -15.96 -5.80 -12.60
CA ASP A 94 -14.84 -5.11 -11.97
C ASP A 94 -14.70 -3.68 -12.51
N TYR A 95 -13.78 -2.90 -11.90
CA TYR A 95 -13.43 -1.56 -12.38
C TYR A 95 -11.93 -1.30 -12.29
N ILE A 96 -11.43 -0.40 -13.14
CA ILE A 96 -10.03 0.06 -13.14
C ILE A 96 -9.99 1.59 -13.18
N ALA A 97 -9.16 2.19 -12.34
CA ALA A 97 -8.94 3.63 -12.31
C ALA A 97 -7.90 4.06 -13.36
N LYS A 98 -8.17 5.15 -14.11
CA LYS A 98 -7.19 5.80 -14.98
C LYS A 98 -6.39 6.85 -14.16
N PRO A 99 -5.06 6.94 -14.29
CA PRO A 99 -4.18 6.10 -15.12
C PRO A 99 -3.98 4.71 -14.51
N PHE A 100 -4.01 3.67 -15.33
CA PHE A 100 -3.78 2.28 -14.92
C PHE A 100 -2.49 1.75 -15.48
N ASP A 101 -1.90 0.78 -14.79
CA ASP A 101 -0.76 0.03 -15.28
C ASP A 101 -1.21 -1.04 -16.29
N HIS A 102 -0.34 -1.33 -17.27
CA HIS A 102 -0.57 -2.36 -18.28
C HIS A 102 -0.83 -3.74 -17.65
N ASP A 103 -0.09 -4.06 -16.59
CA ASP A 103 -0.20 -5.34 -15.89
C ASP A 103 -1.51 -5.45 -15.10
N GLU A 104 -1.97 -4.37 -14.47
CA GLU A 104 -3.25 -4.31 -13.78
C GLU A 104 -4.42 -4.61 -14.74
N MET A 105 -4.42 -3.98 -15.92
CA MET A 105 -5.41 -4.21 -16.96
C MET A 105 -5.41 -5.67 -17.41
N LEU A 106 -4.24 -6.24 -17.72
CA LEU A 106 -4.12 -7.62 -18.18
C LEU A 106 -4.56 -8.64 -17.14
N GLN A 107 -4.24 -8.42 -15.88
CA GLN A 107 -4.64 -9.27 -14.77
C GLN A 107 -6.16 -9.26 -14.56
N ALA A 108 -6.79 -8.09 -14.60
CA ALA A 108 -8.24 -7.96 -14.49
C ALA A 108 -8.95 -8.70 -15.64
N VAL A 109 -8.49 -8.49 -16.88
CA VAL A 109 -9.02 -9.18 -18.07
C VAL A 109 -8.87 -10.70 -17.96
N ALA A 110 -7.67 -11.18 -17.61
CA ALA A 110 -7.40 -12.62 -17.49
C ALA A 110 -8.22 -13.27 -16.37
N ARG A 111 -8.41 -12.59 -15.23
CA ARG A 111 -9.24 -13.07 -14.12
C ARG A 111 -10.70 -13.21 -14.54
N ILE A 112 -11.28 -12.17 -15.14
CA ILE A 112 -12.70 -12.17 -15.56
C ILE A 112 -12.97 -13.27 -16.58
N LEU A 113 -12.08 -13.44 -17.56
CA LEU A 113 -12.23 -14.48 -18.58
C LEU A 113 -12.10 -15.90 -18.03
N ARG A 114 -11.25 -16.11 -17.02
CA ARG A 114 -11.07 -17.39 -16.31
C ARG A 114 -12.30 -17.75 -15.49
N ASP A 115 -12.88 -16.79 -14.78
CA ASP A 115 -14.05 -16.97 -13.94
C ASP A 115 -15.26 -17.36 -14.80
N ARG A 116 -15.39 -16.81 -16.01
CA ARG A 116 -16.42 -17.18 -16.97
C ARG A 116 -16.29 -18.62 -17.47
N GLN A 117 -15.07 -19.12 -17.68
CA GLN A 117 -14.83 -20.50 -18.13
C GLN A 117 -15.13 -21.55 -17.04
N ASN A 118 -15.06 -21.15 -15.77
CA ASN A 118 -15.29 -22.05 -14.61
C ASN A 118 -16.75 -22.03 -14.12
N THR A 119 -17.65 -21.23 -14.71
CA THR A 119 -19.06 -21.17 -14.32
C THR A 119 -19.86 -22.11 -15.25
N PRO A 120 -20.41 -23.24 -14.78
CA PRO A 120 -21.36 -24.05 -15.57
C PRO A 120 -22.63 -23.24 -15.80
N ALA A 121 -23.17 -23.29 -17.01
CA ALA A 121 -24.37 -22.63 -17.43
C ALA A 121 -25.53 -22.86 -16.44
N ALA A 122 -26.11 -21.78 -15.95
CA ALA A 122 -27.18 -21.78 -14.96
C ALA A 122 -28.45 -22.42 -15.47
N ALA A 123 -28.97 -23.40 -14.74
CA ALA A 123 -30.37 -23.80 -14.70
C ALA A 123 -31.01 -23.30 -13.38
N PRO A 124 -32.35 -23.05 -13.34
CA PRO A 124 -32.97 -22.13 -12.39
C PRO A 124 -33.15 -22.70 -10.98
N ALA A 125 -33.20 -21.75 -10.07
CA ALA A 125 -33.41 -21.82 -8.61
C ALA A 125 -34.12 -23.07 -8.05
N ALA A 126 -33.49 -23.64 -6.99
CA ALA A 126 -34.18 -24.45 -5.98
C ALA A 126 -33.62 -24.09 -4.60
N GLU A 127 -34.53 -23.99 -3.64
CA GLU A 127 -34.42 -23.53 -2.27
C GLU A 127 -33.48 -24.38 -1.37
N PRO A 128 -33.06 -23.84 -0.20
CA PRO A 128 -32.01 -24.44 0.61
C PRO A 128 -32.51 -25.59 1.47
N ARG A 129 -31.88 -26.76 1.36
CA ARG A 129 -32.02 -27.85 2.34
C ARG A 129 -30.85 -27.82 3.32
N ALA A 130 -31.22 -27.70 4.59
CA ALA A 130 -30.34 -27.92 5.72
C ALA A 130 -29.76 -29.35 5.73
N ALA A 131 -28.47 -29.47 5.98
CA ALA A 131 -27.84 -30.75 6.34
C ALA A 131 -26.96 -30.53 7.58
N ASN A 132 -27.39 -31.14 8.67
CA ASN A 132 -26.65 -31.44 9.89
C ASN A 132 -25.49 -32.38 9.57
N GLY A 133 -24.31 -32.15 10.17
CA GLY A 133 -23.18 -33.06 10.07
C GLY A 133 -22.07 -32.75 11.09
N LYS A 134 -22.26 -33.26 12.31
CA LYS A 134 -21.28 -33.75 13.31
C LYS A 134 -19.85 -33.18 13.35
N ALA A 135 -19.56 -32.62 14.50
CA ALA A 135 -18.25 -32.36 15.08
C ALA A 135 -17.40 -33.64 15.22
N ALA A 136 -16.10 -33.51 15.00
CA ALA A 136 -15.03 -34.39 15.49
C ALA A 136 -13.80 -33.52 15.86
N PRO A 137 -12.89 -33.96 16.74
CA PRO A 137 -12.42 -33.16 17.87
C PRO A 137 -11.14 -32.37 17.60
N ALA A 138 -10.96 -31.34 18.44
CA ALA A 138 -9.80 -30.46 18.52
C ALA A 138 -8.48 -31.20 18.67
N ASP A 139 -7.53 -30.85 17.84
CA ASP A 139 -6.11 -31.06 18.09
C ASP A 139 -5.44 -29.71 18.39
N LYS A 140 -4.64 -29.71 19.47
CA LYS A 140 -3.92 -28.58 19.97
C LYS A 140 -2.63 -28.41 19.20
N GLY A 141 -2.53 -27.37 18.37
CA GLY A 141 -1.30 -27.05 17.68
C GLY A 141 -1.31 -25.66 17.07
N SER A 142 -0.42 -24.81 17.58
CA SER A 142 0.12 -23.63 16.97
C SER A 142 -0.67 -22.32 17.03
N ALA A 143 -0.06 -21.33 17.70
CA ALA A 143 -0.46 -19.93 17.75
C ALA A 143 -0.57 -19.27 16.34
N ALA A 144 -0.03 -19.87 15.30
CA ALA A 144 -0.12 -19.43 13.91
C ALA A 144 -1.54 -19.51 13.32
N ALA A 145 -2.38 -20.47 13.78
CA ALA A 145 -3.75 -20.62 13.29
C ALA A 145 -4.70 -19.50 13.77
N ALA A 146 -4.41 -18.86 14.91
CA ALA A 146 -5.25 -17.80 15.47
C ALA A 146 -5.04 -16.44 14.78
N ASN A 147 -3.96 -16.24 14.06
CA ASN A 147 -3.64 -14.98 13.37
C ASN A 147 -4.19 -14.94 11.92
N GLY A 148 -4.57 -16.07 11.35
CA GLY A 148 -5.17 -16.17 10.01
C GLY A 148 -6.50 -15.41 9.86
N GLU A 149 -7.26 -15.22 10.95
CA GLU A 149 -8.51 -14.45 10.96
C GLU A 149 -8.28 -12.94 10.81
N ILE A 150 -7.12 -12.42 11.21
CA ILE A 150 -6.80 -10.98 11.18
C ILE A 150 -6.17 -10.59 9.85
N GLY A 151 -5.52 -11.54 9.15
CA GLY A 151 -4.88 -11.29 7.84
C GLY A 151 -3.63 -10.42 7.91
N ILE A 152 -3.02 -10.25 9.10
CA ILE A 152 -1.81 -9.47 9.32
C ILE A 152 -0.72 -10.42 9.82
N ILE A 153 0.46 -10.35 9.19
CA ILE A 153 1.62 -11.18 9.55
C ILE A 153 2.40 -10.48 10.67
N GLY A 154 2.79 -11.26 11.69
CA GLY A 154 3.64 -10.83 12.78
C GLY A 154 3.42 -11.65 14.04
N SER A 155 4.51 -12.06 14.67
CA SER A 155 4.52 -12.88 15.89
C SER A 155 5.16 -12.17 17.09
N CYS A 156 5.79 -11.00 16.88
CA CYS A 156 6.47 -10.23 17.90
C CYS A 156 5.51 -9.75 19.02
N PRO A 157 6.00 -9.54 20.25
CA PRO A 157 5.16 -9.14 21.38
C PRO A 157 4.32 -7.88 21.12
N PRO A 158 4.82 -6.79 20.51
CA PRO A 158 4.00 -5.62 20.19
C PRO A 158 2.82 -5.93 19.26
N MET A 159 3.01 -6.84 18.28
CA MET A 159 1.94 -7.26 17.37
C MET A 159 0.92 -8.16 18.07
N GLN A 160 1.33 -9.05 18.97
CA GLN A 160 0.41 -9.87 19.76
C GLN A 160 -0.47 -9.01 20.68
N ASP A 161 0.10 -7.98 21.31
CA ASP A 161 -0.65 -6.98 22.08
C ASP A 161 -1.66 -6.24 21.19
N MET A 162 -1.27 -5.87 19.98
CA MET A 162 -2.13 -5.23 18.98
C MET A 162 -3.30 -6.15 18.63
N TYR A 163 -3.07 -7.43 18.33
CA TYR A 163 -4.11 -8.41 18.00
C TYR A 163 -5.08 -8.61 19.17
N SER A 164 -4.57 -8.66 20.41
CA SER A 164 -5.41 -8.74 21.60
C SER A 164 -6.34 -7.53 21.72
N LYS A 165 -5.82 -6.31 21.48
CA LYS A 165 -6.60 -5.07 21.47
C LYS A 165 -7.64 -5.07 20.35
N ILE A 166 -7.26 -5.47 19.11
CA ILE A 166 -8.19 -5.56 17.97
C ILE A 166 -9.37 -6.46 18.33
N ARG A 167 -9.13 -7.67 18.87
CA ARG A 167 -10.20 -8.62 19.24
C ARG A 167 -11.14 -8.08 20.33
N LYS A 168 -10.62 -7.29 21.28
CA LYS A 168 -11.43 -6.67 22.33
C LYS A 168 -12.26 -5.51 21.82
N VAL A 169 -11.73 -4.73 20.88
CA VAL A 169 -12.33 -3.49 20.38
C VAL A 169 -13.28 -3.72 19.21
N ALA A 170 -12.98 -4.71 18.36
CA ALA A 170 -13.76 -4.97 17.15
C ALA A 170 -15.27 -5.14 17.40
N PRO A 171 -15.74 -5.88 18.44
CA PRO A 171 -17.17 -6.05 18.70
C PRO A 171 -17.88 -4.79 19.23
N THR A 172 -17.17 -3.73 19.57
CA THR A 172 -17.74 -2.48 20.07
C THR A 172 -18.02 -1.51 18.93
N ASP A 173 -18.95 -0.56 19.14
CA ASP A 173 -19.19 0.55 18.21
C ASP A 173 -18.32 1.80 18.50
N SER A 174 -17.33 1.66 19.37
CA SER A 174 -16.42 2.76 19.73
C SER A 174 -15.58 3.21 18.55
N ASN A 175 -15.30 4.53 18.49
CA ASN A 175 -14.35 5.09 17.54
C ASN A 175 -12.94 4.58 17.85
N VAL A 176 -12.18 4.29 16.79
CA VAL A 176 -10.80 3.79 16.91
C VAL A 176 -9.87 4.70 16.12
N LEU A 177 -8.79 5.13 16.78
CA LEU A 177 -7.70 5.86 16.15
C LEU A 177 -6.49 4.94 16.00
N ILE A 178 -6.07 4.68 14.76
CA ILE A 178 -4.90 3.88 14.43
C ILE A 178 -3.74 4.84 14.16
N GLN A 179 -2.68 4.74 14.96
CA GLN A 179 -1.49 5.56 14.82
C GLN A 179 -0.31 4.70 14.39
N GLY A 180 0.52 5.20 13.49
CA GLY A 180 1.73 4.52 13.03
C GLY A 180 2.29 5.17 11.77
N GLU A 181 3.55 4.94 11.50
CA GLU A 181 4.24 5.47 10.32
C GLU A 181 3.56 5.08 9.01
N SER A 182 3.88 5.79 7.93
CA SER A 182 3.40 5.42 6.60
C SER A 182 3.91 4.02 6.22
N GLY A 183 3.06 3.22 5.55
CA GLY A 183 3.45 1.89 5.10
C GLY A 183 3.45 0.78 6.16
N THR A 184 3.07 1.05 7.43
CA THR A 184 3.06 0.04 8.52
C THR A 184 1.91 -0.97 8.44
N GLY A 185 0.87 -0.72 7.60
CA GLY A 185 -0.30 -1.59 7.45
C GLY A 185 -1.54 -1.12 8.21
N LYS A 186 -1.70 0.19 8.47
CA LYS A 186 -2.87 0.78 9.16
C LYS A 186 -4.21 0.36 8.54
N GLU A 187 -4.29 0.27 7.22
CA GLU A 187 -5.49 -0.16 6.51
C GLU A 187 -5.86 -1.63 6.81
N LEU A 188 -4.88 -2.53 6.90
CA LEU A 188 -5.13 -3.93 7.28
C LEU A 188 -5.72 -4.04 8.68
N VAL A 189 -5.25 -3.21 9.62
CA VAL A 189 -5.82 -3.13 10.98
C VAL A 189 -7.27 -2.63 10.94
N ALA A 190 -7.58 -1.63 10.13
CA ALA A 190 -8.94 -1.12 9.96
C ALA A 190 -9.88 -2.18 9.37
N ARG A 191 -9.43 -2.91 8.34
CA ARG A 191 -10.16 -4.05 7.76
C ARG A 191 -10.39 -5.18 8.77
N ALA A 192 -9.38 -5.50 9.58
CA ALA A 192 -9.51 -6.51 10.65
C ALA A 192 -10.53 -6.09 11.71
N LEU A 193 -10.52 -4.81 12.15
CA LEU A 193 -11.52 -4.26 13.08
C LEU A 193 -12.94 -4.35 12.52
N HIS A 194 -13.12 -4.07 11.22
CA HIS A 194 -14.43 -4.19 10.57
C HIS A 194 -14.87 -5.66 10.46
N ASN A 195 -14.01 -6.54 9.95
CA ASN A 195 -14.33 -7.95 9.72
C ASN A 195 -14.68 -8.72 11.02
N LEU A 196 -14.05 -8.33 12.14
CA LEU A 196 -14.34 -8.91 13.47
C LEU A 196 -15.44 -8.17 14.23
N SER A 197 -16.08 -7.17 13.62
CA SER A 197 -17.14 -6.37 14.23
C SER A 197 -18.53 -6.98 14.05
N ARG A 198 -19.50 -6.41 14.77
CA ARG A 198 -20.93 -6.72 14.53
C ARG A 198 -21.41 -6.24 13.14
N ARG A 199 -20.67 -5.30 12.53
CA ARG A 199 -20.96 -4.70 11.21
C ARG A 199 -20.18 -5.36 10.06
N ALA A 200 -19.59 -6.55 10.26
CA ALA A 200 -18.76 -7.23 9.26
C ALA A 200 -19.48 -7.52 7.92
N LYS A 201 -20.81 -7.59 7.92
CA LYS A 201 -21.65 -7.79 6.71
C LYS A 201 -22.15 -6.48 6.09
N ALA A 202 -21.95 -5.37 6.79
CA ALA A 202 -22.34 -4.04 6.33
C ALA A 202 -21.21 -3.40 5.48
N PRO A 203 -21.46 -2.31 4.75
CA PRO A 203 -20.42 -1.69 3.94
C PRO A 203 -19.29 -1.12 4.81
N MET A 204 -18.06 -1.30 4.35
CA MET A 204 -16.88 -0.56 4.82
C MET A 204 -16.45 0.42 3.74
N ILE A 205 -16.61 1.70 4.00
CA ILE A 205 -16.19 2.77 3.08
C ILE A 205 -14.83 3.29 3.55
N SER A 206 -13.80 3.12 2.70
CA SER A 206 -12.44 3.58 2.97
C SER A 206 -12.14 4.85 2.17
N VAL A 207 -11.58 5.85 2.83
CA VAL A 207 -11.24 7.15 2.23
C VAL A 207 -9.84 7.53 2.67
N ASN A 208 -8.96 7.80 1.70
CA ASN A 208 -7.67 8.43 1.97
C ASN A 208 -7.84 9.95 1.84
N CYS A 209 -7.77 10.67 2.97
CA CYS A 209 -7.99 12.11 3.01
C CYS A 209 -6.89 12.88 2.27
N ALA A 210 -5.67 12.37 2.23
CA ALA A 210 -4.56 13.00 1.50
C ALA A 210 -4.68 12.88 -0.04
N ALA A 211 -5.46 11.91 -0.53
CA ALA A 211 -5.63 11.70 -1.97
C ALA A 211 -6.71 12.59 -2.60
N ILE A 212 -7.53 13.28 -1.79
CA ILE A 212 -8.61 14.12 -2.25
C ILE A 212 -8.19 15.59 -2.13
N PRO A 213 -8.28 16.42 -3.20
CA PRO A 213 -8.02 17.84 -3.10
C PRO A 213 -8.85 18.51 -2.01
N GLU A 214 -8.24 19.45 -1.26
CA GLU A 214 -8.86 20.14 -0.14
C GLU A 214 -10.21 20.78 -0.50
N THR A 215 -10.31 21.34 -1.70
CA THR A 215 -11.53 22.00 -2.21
C THR A 215 -12.68 21.03 -2.51
N LEU A 216 -12.40 19.72 -2.65
CA LEU A 216 -13.39 18.71 -2.99
C LEU A 216 -13.74 17.80 -1.82
N ILE A 217 -12.90 17.73 -0.79
CA ILE A 217 -13.02 16.74 0.28
C ILE A 217 -14.33 16.88 1.06
N GLU A 218 -14.82 18.10 1.31
CA GLU A 218 -16.13 18.29 1.94
C GLU A 218 -17.28 17.74 1.10
N SER A 219 -17.27 18.04 -0.19
CA SER A 219 -18.27 17.56 -1.13
C SER A 219 -18.25 16.04 -1.28
N GLU A 220 -17.08 15.42 -1.29
CA GLU A 220 -16.96 13.96 -1.37
C GLU A 220 -17.40 13.27 -0.06
N LEU A 221 -16.97 13.79 1.10
CA LEU A 221 -17.34 13.19 2.38
C LEU A 221 -18.82 13.38 2.75
N PHE A 222 -19.32 14.63 2.63
CA PHE A 222 -20.64 14.99 3.14
C PHE A 222 -21.72 15.11 2.06
N GLY A 223 -21.31 15.09 0.77
CA GLY A 223 -22.23 15.32 -0.35
C GLY A 223 -22.55 16.82 -0.54
N HIS A 224 -23.24 17.12 -1.62
CA HIS A 224 -23.65 18.49 -1.95
C HIS A 224 -25.03 18.53 -2.62
N GLU A 225 -25.71 19.65 -2.48
CA GLU A 225 -26.93 19.96 -3.21
C GLU A 225 -26.61 20.62 -4.55
N LYS A 226 -27.56 20.57 -5.47
CA LYS A 226 -27.45 21.28 -6.76
C LYS A 226 -27.23 22.78 -6.54
N GLY A 227 -26.18 23.34 -7.18
CA GLY A 227 -25.85 24.76 -7.06
C GLY A 227 -25.02 25.14 -5.82
N ALA A 228 -24.55 24.19 -5.03
CA ALA A 228 -23.75 24.43 -3.83
C ALA A 228 -22.40 25.14 -4.13
N PHE A 229 -21.84 24.93 -5.31
CA PHE A 229 -20.63 25.56 -5.83
C PHE A 229 -20.64 25.60 -7.36
N THR A 230 -19.72 26.38 -7.95
CA THR A 230 -19.55 26.44 -9.40
C THR A 230 -19.18 25.05 -9.96
N GLY A 231 -20.07 24.42 -10.73
CA GLY A 231 -19.94 23.06 -11.24
C GLY A 231 -20.86 22.01 -10.60
N ALA A 232 -21.57 22.35 -9.52
CA ALA A 232 -22.58 21.47 -8.90
C ALA A 232 -23.87 21.42 -9.71
N SER A 233 -23.87 20.72 -10.85
CA SER A 233 -25.01 20.61 -11.77
C SER A 233 -26.15 19.72 -11.22
N ALA A 234 -25.84 18.80 -10.33
CA ALA A 234 -26.78 17.87 -9.66
C ALA A 234 -26.41 17.71 -8.18
N GLY A 235 -27.39 17.39 -7.33
CA GLY A 235 -27.11 17.00 -5.95
C GLY A 235 -26.45 15.61 -5.89
N ARG A 236 -25.48 15.44 -4.97
CA ARG A 236 -24.77 14.17 -4.79
C ARG A 236 -24.67 13.82 -3.30
N ALA A 237 -25.00 12.57 -2.95
CA ALA A 237 -24.83 12.06 -1.60
C ALA A 237 -23.34 11.83 -1.27
N GLY A 238 -22.91 11.97 0.00
CA GLY A 238 -21.53 11.84 0.44
C GLY A 238 -21.11 10.42 0.83
N LEU A 239 -19.80 10.22 1.06
CA LEU A 239 -19.22 8.94 1.49
C LEU A 239 -19.68 8.56 2.90
N VAL A 240 -19.97 9.54 3.77
CA VAL A 240 -20.57 9.30 5.10
C VAL A 240 -21.97 8.69 4.97
N GLU A 241 -22.80 9.18 4.06
CA GLU A 241 -24.12 8.59 3.76
C GLU A 241 -23.98 7.16 3.20
N ALA A 242 -22.97 6.92 2.36
CA ALA A 242 -22.72 5.60 1.79
C ALA A 242 -22.26 4.57 2.84
N ALA A 243 -21.71 5.04 3.96
CA ALA A 243 -21.28 4.21 5.10
C ALA A 243 -22.40 3.96 6.13
N ASP A 244 -23.62 4.45 5.89
CA ASP A 244 -24.72 4.31 6.84
C ASP A 244 -25.03 2.85 7.15
N GLY A 245 -25.21 2.53 8.44
CA GLY A 245 -25.33 1.17 8.96
C GLY A 245 -24.00 0.38 9.00
N GLY A 246 -22.89 0.94 8.47
CA GLY A 246 -21.61 0.29 8.28
C GLY A 246 -20.45 0.94 9.03
N THR A 247 -19.29 0.94 8.38
CA THR A 247 -18.03 1.48 8.91
C THR A 247 -17.44 2.48 7.92
N LEU A 248 -17.05 3.66 8.42
CA LEU A 248 -16.26 4.64 7.67
C LEU A 248 -14.81 4.57 8.16
N PHE A 249 -13.89 4.28 7.27
CA PHE A 249 -12.46 4.34 7.51
C PHE A 249 -11.87 5.58 6.86
N LEU A 250 -11.30 6.47 7.67
CA LEU A 250 -10.61 7.68 7.21
C LEU A 250 -9.11 7.50 7.42
N ASP A 251 -8.39 7.25 6.34
CA ASP A 251 -6.92 7.22 6.36
C ASP A 251 -6.39 8.64 6.22
N GLU A 252 -5.27 8.91 6.89
CA GLU A 252 -4.60 10.20 6.98
C GLU A 252 -5.56 11.32 7.43
N ILE A 253 -6.29 11.07 8.53
CA ILE A 253 -7.28 12.02 9.11
C ILE A 253 -6.66 13.38 9.46
N GLY A 254 -5.35 13.45 9.70
CA GLY A 254 -4.61 14.67 9.99
C GLY A 254 -4.51 15.64 8.81
N GLU A 255 -4.89 15.21 7.59
CA GLU A 255 -4.90 16.03 6.36
C GLU A 255 -6.26 16.69 6.11
N LEU A 256 -7.27 16.42 6.96
CA LEU A 256 -8.59 17.05 6.80
C LEU A 256 -8.55 18.57 7.05
N PRO A 257 -9.13 19.40 6.18
CA PRO A 257 -9.34 20.81 6.45
C PRO A 257 -10.21 21.07 7.69
N LEU A 258 -10.02 22.20 8.37
CA LEU A 258 -10.74 22.54 9.59
C LEU A 258 -12.26 22.56 9.41
N GLU A 259 -12.76 22.95 8.24
CA GLU A 259 -14.19 22.94 7.91
C GLU A 259 -14.76 21.53 7.85
N ALA A 260 -14.04 20.61 7.19
CA ALA A 260 -14.41 19.21 7.13
C ALA A 260 -14.33 18.55 8.53
N GLN A 261 -13.34 18.92 9.35
CA GLN A 261 -13.22 18.47 10.74
C GLN A 261 -14.46 18.88 11.57
N ALA A 262 -14.95 20.12 11.41
CA ALA A 262 -16.14 20.61 12.11
C ALA A 262 -17.41 19.84 11.73
N ARG A 263 -17.56 19.48 10.46
CA ARG A 263 -18.68 18.65 9.98
C ARG A 263 -18.57 17.22 10.45
N LEU A 264 -17.38 16.63 10.45
CA LEU A 264 -17.13 15.29 10.96
C LEU A 264 -17.46 15.18 12.46
N LEU A 265 -17.12 16.22 13.23
CA LEU A 265 -17.45 16.27 14.65
C LEU A 265 -18.97 16.17 14.88
N ARG A 266 -19.79 16.83 14.08
CA ARG A 266 -21.27 16.74 14.17
C ARG A 266 -21.75 15.31 13.88
N VAL A 267 -21.19 14.67 12.86
CA VAL A 267 -21.51 13.25 12.56
C VAL A 267 -21.22 12.37 13.77
N LEU A 268 -20.09 12.60 14.48
CA LEU A 268 -19.67 11.80 15.61
C LEU A 268 -20.45 12.11 16.92
N GLN A 269 -20.98 13.32 17.07
CA GLN A 269 -21.68 13.75 18.26
C GLN A 269 -23.19 13.55 18.16
N GLU A 270 -23.76 13.94 17.03
CA GLU A 270 -25.20 14.04 16.81
C GLU A 270 -25.72 12.87 15.95
N GLY A 271 -24.85 12.13 15.25
CA GLY A 271 -25.24 11.13 14.26
C GLY A 271 -25.98 11.77 13.07
N GLU A 272 -25.65 13.02 12.76
CA GLU A 272 -26.31 13.77 11.70
C GLU A 272 -25.31 14.28 10.67
N ILE A 273 -25.70 14.17 9.40
CA ILE A 273 -24.96 14.72 8.27
C ILE A 273 -25.76 15.85 7.64
N ARG A 274 -25.06 16.89 7.16
CA ARG A 274 -25.63 17.97 6.36
C ARG A 274 -24.81 18.12 5.08
N ARG A 275 -25.47 18.01 3.93
CA ARG A 275 -24.82 18.23 2.63
C ARG A 275 -24.36 19.67 2.46
N VAL A 276 -23.31 19.88 1.67
CA VAL A 276 -22.84 21.22 1.31
C VAL A 276 -23.94 21.94 0.54
N GLY A 277 -24.26 23.17 0.96
CA GLY A 277 -25.39 23.96 0.38
C GLY A 277 -26.77 23.58 0.90
N SER A 278 -26.94 22.59 1.78
CA SER A 278 -28.21 22.22 2.38
C SER A 278 -28.38 22.80 3.78
N VAL A 279 -29.62 23.09 4.15
CA VAL A 279 -30.02 23.39 5.55
C VAL A 279 -30.61 22.17 6.25
N GLN A 280 -30.92 21.10 5.53
CA GLN A 280 -31.52 19.89 6.07
C GLN A 280 -30.44 18.95 6.62
N SER A 281 -30.68 18.41 7.83
CA SER A 281 -29.88 17.33 8.42
C SER A 281 -30.52 15.98 8.15
N GLN A 282 -29.68 14.96 7.95
CA GLN A 282 -30.09 13.58 7.80
C GLN A 282 -29.37 12.75 8.87
N LYS A 283 -30.09 11.86 9.55
CA LYS A 283 -29.50 10.93 10.51
C LYS A 283 -28.73 9.84 9.82
N VAL A 284 -27.57 9.48 10.38
CA VAL A 284 -26.70 8.39 9.93
C VAL A 284 -26.16 7.62 11.13
N ASP A 285 -26.02 6.32 11.00
CA ASP A 285 -25.40 5.43 11.99
C ASP A 285 -24.11 4.84 11.42
N VAL A 286 -22.99 5.48 11.70
CA VAL A 286 -21.69 5.12 11.13
C VAL A 286 -20.68 4.87 12.25
N ARG A 287 -20.03 3.68 12.23
CA ARG A 287 -18.85 3.43 13.05
C ARG A 287 -17.62 4.04 12.38
N LEU A 288 -16.90 4.92 13.12
CA LEU A 288 -15.69 5.55 12.58
C LEU A 288 -14.41 4.83 13.02
N ILE A 289 -13.55 4.54 12.07
CA ILE A 289 -12.15 4.16 12.26
C ILE A 289 -11.30 5.22 11.57
N ALA A 290 -10.37 5.84 12.28
CA ALA A 290 -9.46 6.84 11.70
C ALA A 290 -8.01 6.36 11.78
N ALA A 291 -7.19 6.70 10.80
CA ALA A 291 -5.77 6.40 10.80
C ALA A 291 -4.94 7.65 10.48
N THR A 292 -3.74 7.72 11.03
CA THR A 292 -2.79 8.80 10.75
C THR A 292 -1.36 8.42 11.11
N HIS A 293 -0.39 9.01 10.41
CA HIS A 293 1.01 9.00 10.80
C HIS A 293 1.39 10.25 11.61
N ARG A 294 0.54 11.30 11.61
CA ARG A 294 0.81 12.58 12.28
C ARG A 294 0.46 12.54 13.76
N ASP A 295 1.12 13.36 14.54
CA ASP A 295 0.74 13.63 15.94
C ASP A 295 -0.41 14.64 16.00
N LEU A 296 -1.65 14.11 16.08
CA LEU A 296 -2.86 14.94 16.14
C LEU A 296 -2.88 15.87 17.36
N LYS A 297 -2.23 15.49 18.46
CA LYS A 297 -2.18 16.32 19.66
C LYS A 297 -1.33 17.58 19.42
N ASN A 298 -0.22 17.44 18.71
CA ASN A 298 0.62 18.56 18.33
C ASN A 298 -0.05 19.42 17.26
N LEU A 299 -0.74 18.80 16.27
CA LEU A 299 -1.55 19.55 15.30
C LEU A 299 -2.67 20.34 15.96
N ALA A 300 -3.33 19.80 17.01
CA ALA A 300 -4.35 20.50 17.75
C ALA A 300 -3.77 21.74 18.48
N LYS A 301 -2.62 21.61 19.13
CA LYS A 301 -1.91 22.74 19.74
C LYS A 301 -1.51 23.83 18.74
N ALA A 302 -1.18 23.42 17.52
CA ALA A 302 -0.83 24.34 16.42
C ALA A 302 -2.07 24.97 15.72
N GLY A 303 -3.28 24.61 16.12
CA GLY A 303 -4.52 25.09 15.51
C GLY A 303 -4.83 24.48 14.14
N GLN A 304 -4.09 23.47 13.70
CA GLN A 304 -4.29 22.77 12.43
C GLN A 304 -5.27 21.60 12.54
N PHE A 305 -5.57 21.18 13.76
CA PHE A 305 -6.57 20.15 14.05
C PHE A 305 -7.44 20.64 15.22
N ARG A 306 -8.74 20.34 15.19
CA ARG A 306 -9.65 20.75 16.26
C ARG A 306 -9.45 19.86 17.48
N GLU A 307 -9.31 20.47 18.64
CA GLU A 307 -9.11 19.76 19.91
C GLU A 307 -10.33 18.92 20.30
N ASP A 308 -11.55 19.43 20.05
CA ASP A 308 -12.81 18.73 20.32
C ASP A 308 -12.95 17.45 19.47
N LEU A 309 -12.55 17.50 18.20
CA LEU A 309 -12.51 16.32 17.33
C LEU A 309 -11.44 15.33 17.79
N TYR A 310 -10.25 15.81 18.18
CA TYR A 310 -9.19 14.94 18.70
C TYR A 310 -9.68 14.08 19.87
N TYR A 311 -10.32 14.68 20.89
CA TYR A 311 -10.84 13.92 22.02
C TYR A 311 -11.97 12.96 21.65
N ARG A 312 -12.75 13.27 20.63
CA ARG A 312 -13.83 12.38 20.15
C ARG A 312 -13.30 11.20 19.35
N LEU A 313 -12.15 11.34 18.67
CA LEU A 313 -11.45 10.27 17.95
C LEU A 313 -10.59 9.41 18.87
N HIS A 314 -9.92 10.04 19.85
CA HIS A 314 -8.96 9.39 20.74
C HIS A 314 -9.64 8.66 21.91
N VAL A 315 -10.72 7.93 21.63
CA VAL A 315 -11.39 7.07 22.64
C VAL A 315 -10.59 5.78 22.82
N ILE A 316 -10.25 5.13 21.72
CA ILE A 316 -9.39 3.94 21.70
C ILE A 316 -8.28 4.20 20.68
N ALA A 317 -7.03 4.24 21.17
CA ALA A 317 -5.86 4.39 20.31
C ALA A 317 -5.13 3.05 20.15
N LEU A 318 -4.88 2.67 18.90
CA LEU A 318 -4.07 1.53 18.51
C LEU A 318 -2.78 2.05 17.87
N LYS A 319 -1.65 1.82 18.52
CA LYS A 319 -0.33 2.22 17.98
C LYS A 319 0.28 1.03 17.26
N LEU A 320 0.44 1.16 15.96
CA LEU A 320 1.08 0.15 15.11
C LEU A 320 2.59 0.38 15.13
N PRO A 321 3.41 -0.62 15.51
CA PRO A 321 4.85 -0.47 15.56
C PRO A 321 5.44 -0.31 14.16
N ALA A 322 6.53 0.45 14.03
CA ALA A 322 7.32 0.51 12.83
C ALA A 322 7.95 -0.86 12.52
N LEU A 323 8.31 -1.12 11.26
CA LEU A 323 8.82 -2.43 10.85
C LEU A 323 10.12 -2.78 11.59
N ARG A 324 11.00 -1.81 11.80
CA ARG A 324 12.25 -1.94 12.59
C ARG A 324 12.02 -2.35 14.06
N GLU A 325 10.83 -2.09 14.60
CA GLU A 325 10.47 -2.45 15.98
C GLU A 325 9.86 -3.86 16.09
N ARG A 326 9.67 -4.57 14.94
CA ARG A 326 9.02 -5.89 14.87
C ARG A 326 10.01 -7.06 14.89
N GLY A 327 11.32 -6.80 14.99
CA GLY A 327 12.34 -7.84 15.11
C GLY A 327 12.29 -8.89 14.00
N SER A 328 12.09 -10.17 14.34
CA SER A 328 12.07 -11.28 13.37
C SER A 328 10.88 -11.26 12.40
N ASP A 329 9.82 -10.52 12.69
CA ASP A 329 8.63 -10.45 11.81
C ASP A 329 8.99 -9.92 10.42
N VAL A 330 10.07 -9.11 10.30
CA VAL A 330 10.53 -8.57 9.00
C VAL A 330 10.81 -9.69 8.01
N ASN A 331 11.53 -10.74 8.42
CA ASN A 331 11.85 -11.89 7.56
C ASN A 331 10.61 -12.73 7.24
N GLU A 332 9.67 -12.88 8.20
CA GLU A 332 8.41 -13.58 7.96
C GLU A 332 7.57 -12.85 6.90
N ILE A 333 7.50 -11.53 6.99
CA ILE A 333 6.77 -10.68 6.03
C ILE A 333 7.44 -10.74 4.66
N ALA A 334 8.78 -10.62 4.59
CA ALA A 334 9.55 -10.72 3.35
C ALA A 334 9.31 -12.08 2.66
N SER A 335 9.39 -13.18 3.40
CA SER A 335 9.16 -14.54 2.89
C SER A 335 7.73 -14.72 2.37
N ALA A 336 6.73 -14.14 3.06
CA ALA A 336 5.35 -14.17 2.60
C ALA A 336 5.14 -13.37 1.31
N PHE A 337 5.81 -12.21 1.17
CA PHE A 337 5.80 -11.45 -0.06
C PHE A 337 6.49 -12.19 -1.21
N LEU A 338 7.65 -12.79 -0.94
CA LEU A 338 8.36 -13.60 -1.91
C LEU A 338 7.48 -14.75 -2.42
N ALA A 339 6.88 -15.54 -1.54
CA ALA A 339 6.00 -16.64 -1.90
C ALA A 339 4.80 -16.16 -2.76
N ARG A 340 4.19 -15.02 -2.38
CA ARG A 340 3.08 -14.44 -3.13
C ARG A 340 3.49 -13.98 -4.54
N GLN A 341 4.64 -13.29 -4.67
CA GLN A 341 5.12 -12.80 -5.95
C GLN A 341 5.64 -13.95 -6.83
N SER A 342 6.34 -14.93 -6.25
CA SER A 342 6.79 -16.15 -6.95
C SER A 342 5.63 -16.92 -7.57
N ALA A 343 4.55 -17.11 -6.82
CA ALA A 343 3.33 -17.76 -7.31
C ALA A 343 2.67 -16.97 -8.47
N ARG A 344 2.73 -15.62 -8.45
CA ARG A 344 2.18 -14.78 -9.54
C ARG A 344 2.91 -14.94 -10.86
N ILE A 345 4.23 -15.13 -10.82
CA ILE A 345 5.07 -15.27 -12.02
C ILE A 345 5.36 -16.73 -12.38
N GLY A 346 4.87 -17.70 -11.58
CA GLY A 346 5.07 -19.13 -11.80
C GLY A 346 6.50 -19.61 -11.57
N ARG A 347 7.25 -18.96 -10.66
CA ARG A 347 8.61 -19.31 -10.25
C ARG A 347 8.64 -19.68 -8.76
N ASP A 348 8.34 -20.93 -8.45
CA ASP A 348 8.27 -21.41 -7.06
C ASP A 348 9.65 -21.76 -6.47
N ASP A 349 10.72 -21.62 -7.23
CA ASP A 349 12.11 -21.91 -6.85
C ASP A 349 12.83 -20.73 -6.16
N LEU A 350 12.22 -19.55 -6.13
CA LEU A 350 12.86 -18.35 -5.62
C LEU A 350 13.04 -18.37 -4.09
N HIS A 351 14.23 -18.01 -3.64
CA HIS A 351 14.58 -17.88 -2.21
C HIS A 351 15.58 -16.75 -1.99
N PHE A 352 15.61 -16.19 -0.79
CA PHE A 352 16.61 -15.20 -0.42
C PHE A 352 17.95 -15.87 -0.11
N SER A 353 19.06 -15.24 -0.49
CA SER A 353 20.38 -15.63 0.01
C SER A 353 20.49 -15.31 1.51
N ALA A 354 21.44 -15.98 2.19
CA ALA A 354 21.69 -15.71 3.60
C ALA A 354 22.08 -14.24 3.88
N GLU A 355 22.80 -13.62 2.94
CA GLU A 355 23.17 -12.22 2.99
C GLU A 355 21.95 -11.30 2.80
N ALA A 356 21.02 -11.66 1.90
CA ALA A 356 19.77 -10.93 1.71
C ALA A 356 18.89 -10.99 2.96
N GLU A 357 18.77 -12.16 3.62
CA GLU A 357 18.02 -12.30 4.86
C GLU A 357 18.62 -11.44 6.00
N GLN A 358 19.94 -11.36 6.08
CA GLN A 358 20.61 -10.47 7.03
C GLN A 358 20.38 -9.00 6.69
N ALA A 359 20.50 -8.62 5.41
CA ALA A 359 20.23 -7.26 4.96
C ALA A 359 18.79 -6.83 5.27
N ILE A 360 17.80 -7.70 4.97
CA ILE A 360 16.38 -7.46 5.30
C ILE A 360 16.19 -7.20 6.79
N ARG A 361 16.90 -7.93 7.65
CA ARG A 361 16.78 -7.82 9.10
C ARG A 361 17.39 -6.53 9.67
N HIS A 362 18.51 -6.07 9.11
CA HIS A 362 19.25 -4.93 9.65
C HIS A 362 18.89 -3.59 9.02
N TYR A 363 18.22 -3.61 7.89
CA TYR A 363 17.79 -2.36 7.24
C TYR A 363 16.64 -1.71 8.01
N SER A 364 16.66 -0.40 8.14
CA SER A 364 15.71 0.38 8.96
C SER A 364 14.31 0.49 8.40
N TRP A 365 14.11 0.21 7.12
CA TRP A 365 12.83 0.25 6.39
C TRP A 365 12.03 1.55 6.64
N PRO A 366 12.52 2.73 6.25
CA PRO A 366 11.83 4.00 6.49
C PRO A 366 10.43 4.03 5.87
N GLY A 367 10.19 3.35 4.73
CA GLY A 367 8.87 3.15 4.14
C GLY A 367 8.12 1.93 4.67
N ASN A 368 8.64 1.28 5.72
CA ASN A 368 8.02 0.14 6.42
C ASN A 368 7.66 -1.04 5.49
N VAL A 369 6.50 -1.65 5.70
CA VAL A 369 6.05 -2.84 4.96
C VAL A 369 5.84 -2.55 3.48
N ARG A 370 5.44 -1.32 3.12
CA ARG A 370 5.27 -0.91 1.71
C ARG A 370 6.60 -0.88 0.96
N GLU A 371 7.65 -0.38 1.58
CA GLU A 371 8.99 -0.38 1.01
C GLU A 371 9.54 -1.80 0.85
N LEU A 372 9.38 -2.64 1.88
CA LEU A 372 9.76 -4.04 1.83
C LEU A 372 9.03 -4.79 0.71
N GLU A 373 7.72 -4.59 0.57
CA GLU A 373 6.91 -5.18 -0.50
C GLU A 373 7.45 -4.81 -1.88
N ASN A 374 7.69 -3.51 -2.11
CA ASN A 374 8.25 -3.00 -3.37
C ASN A 374 9.65 -3.53 -3.64
N ALA A 375 10.50 -3.66 -2.61
CA ALA A 375 11.85 -4.20 -2.74
C ALA A 375 11.82 -5.68 -3.16
N VAL A 376 10.97 -6.49 -2.51
CA VAL A 376 10.80 -7.91 -2.85
C VAL A 376 10.20 -8.07 -4.25
N GLU A 377 9.19 -7.29 -4.61
CA GLU A 377 8.58 -7.33 -5.96
C GLU A 377 9.62 -7.00 -7.04
N ARG A 378 10.39 -5.94 -6.86
CA ARG A 378 11.48 -5.56 -7.77
C ARG A 378 12.52 -6.68 -7.89
N ALA A 379 12.96 -7.26 -6.77
CA ALA A 379 13.94 -8.33 -6.76
C ALA A 379 13.45 -9.58 -7.50
N VAL A 380 12.19 -9.95 -7.33
CA VAL A 380 11.57 -11.09 -8.03
C VAL A 380 11.50 -10.84 -9.54
N ILE A 381 11.19 -9.62 -9.98
CA ILE A 381 11.11 -9.26 -11.41
C ILE A 381 12.51 -9.26 -12.06
N LEU A 382 13.52 -8.75 -11.34
CA LEU A 382 14.87 -8.58 -11.86
C LEU A 382 15.75 -9.84 -11.70
N SER A 383 15.31 -10.82 -10.91
CA SER A 383 16.08 -12.05 -10.66
C SER A 383 16.14 -12.95 -11.88
N GLU A 384 17.35 -13.23 -12.35
CA GLU A 384 17.64 -14.22 -13.41
C GLU A 384 17.88 -15.63 -12.81
N SER A 385 18.26 -15.73 -11.53
CA SER A 385 18.52 -16.98 -10.79
C SER A 385 17.41 -17.30 -9.81
N ALA A 386 17.48 -18.51 -9.18
CA ALA A 386 16.59 -18.90 -8.10
C ALA A 386 16.90 -18.15 -6.79
N GLU A 387 18.11 -17.63 -6.65
CA GLU A 387 18.60 -16.96 -5.46
C GLU A 387 18.51 -15.44 -5.62
N ILE A 388 17.87 -14.77 -4.64
CA ILE A 388 17.73 -13.31 -4.58
C ILE A 388 18.79 -12.75 -3.63
N SER A 389 19.71 -11.96 -4.20
CA SER A 389 20.77 -11.27 -3.45
C SER A 389 20.29 -9.97 -2.80
N ALA A 390 21.07 -9.46 -1.83
CA ALA A 390 20.81 -8.15 -1.19
C ALA A 390 20.82 -6.99 -2.19
N GLU A 391 21.66 -7.07 -3.24
CA GLU A 391 21.73 -6.05 -4.29
C GLU A 391 20.43 -5.93 -5.08
N LEU A 392 19.76 -7.05 -5.38
CA LEU A 392 18.49 -7.06 -6.10
C LEU A 392 17.37 -6.42 -5.28
N LEU A 393 17.43 -6.48 -3.96
CA LEU A 393 16.50 -5.79 -3.07
C LEU A 393 16.70 -4.27 -3.11
N GLY A 394 17.86 -3.77 -3.62
CA GLY A 394 18.21 -2.35 -3.65
C GLY A 394 18.30 -1.75 -2.24
N ILE A 395 18.70 -2.59 -1.29
CA ILE A 395 19.02 -2.16 0.05
C ILE A 395 20.47 -1.69 -0.02
N ASP A 396 20.69 -0.38 -0.05
CA ASP A 396 22.01 0.18 0.24
C ASP A 396 22.24 -0.06 1.74
N ILE A 397 23.03 -1.07 2.04
CA ILE A 397 23.55 -1.26 3.41
C ILE A 397 24.51 -0.08 3.62
N GLU A 398 23.98 1.06 4.05
CA GLU A 398 24.82 2.04 4.73
C GLU A 398 25.29 1.32 5.99
N LEU A 399 26.57 1.01 6.04
CA LEU A 399 27.27 0.44 7.21
C LEU A 399 27.21 1.34 8.45
N SER A 400 26.28 2.31 8.50
CA SER A 400 26.06 3.24 9.60
C SER A 400 25.22 2.67 10.75
N ASP A 401 24.56 1.51 10.55
CA ASP A 401 23.66 0.92 11.55
C ASP A 401 24.16 -0.42 12.14
N LEU A 402 25.39 -0.80 11.84
CA LEU A 402 26.07 -1.79 12.68
C LEU A 402 26.42 -1.09 13.99
N GLU A 403 25.73 -1.48 15.05
CA GLU A 403 25.93 -0.97 16.41
C GLU A 403 27.41 -0.82 16.69
N GLU A 404 27.83 0.36 17.15
CA GLU A 404 29.22 0.68 17.54
C GLU A 404 29.83 -0.38 18.46
N ASP A 405 28.99 -1.16 19.17
CA ASP A 405 29.37 -2.26 20.04
C ASP A 405 29.86 -3.53 19.32
N GLU A 406 29.41 -3.90 18.13
CA GLU A 406 29.93 -5.06 17.39
C GLU A 406 31.23 -4.73 16.63
N ILE A 407 31.36 -3.50 16.16
CA ILE A 407 32.61 -3.02 15.55
C ILE A 407 33.69 -2.93 16.61
N LEU A 408 33.36 -2.47 17.83
CA LEU A 408 34.29 -2.39 18.95
C LEU A 408 34.75 -3.78 19.43
N ASN A 409 33.83 -4.76 19.49
CA ASN A 409 34.19 -6.13 19.89
C ASN A 409 35.00 -6.87 18.82
N ASN A 410 34.75 -6.71 17.54
CA ASN A 410 35.57 -7.28 16.47
C ASN A 410 36.90 -6.57 16.33
N ALA A 411 36.97 -5.26 16.52
CA ALA A 411 38.25 -4.52 16.57
C ALA A 411 39.08 -4.91 17.76
N LEU A 412 38.50 -5.18 18.94
CA LEU A 412 39.17 -5.68 20.12
C LEU A 412 39.72 -7.11 19.96
N VAL A 413 39.00 -7.99 19.26
CA VAL A 413 39.45 -9.37 18.97
C VAL A 413 40.60 -9.36 17.96
N VAL A 414 40.57 -8.50 16.94
CA VAL A 414 41.65 -8.36 15.96
C VAL A 414 42.85 -7.62 16.55
N ALA A 415 42.63 -6.64 17.42
CA ALA A 415 43.69 -5.91 18.11
C ALA A 415 44.41 -6.78 19.17
N SER A 416 43.70 -7.73 19.82
CA SER A 416 44.33 -8.67 20.76
C SER A 416 45.20 -9.73 20.08
N ALA A 417 45.02 -9.98 18.79
CA ALA A 417 45.87 -10.90 18.00
C ALA A 417 47.08 -10.22 17.34
N ALA A 418 47.13 -8.89 17.32
CA ALA A 418 48.18 -8.11 16.67
C ALA A 418 49.14 -7.38 17.62
N ASN A 419 48.93 -7.42 18.95
CA ASN A 419 49.76 -6.72 19.91
C ASN A 419 50.91 -7.56 20.47
N ALA A 420 52.01 -7.58 19.70
CA ALA A 420 53.33 -7.49 20.27
C ALA A 420 54.02 -6.24 19.69
N SER A 421 54.22 -5.19 20.53
CA SER A 421 54.94 -3.94 20.26
C SER A 421 54.17 -2.77 19.60
N HIS A 422 53.48 -1.97 20.40
CA HIS A 422 53.62 -0.50 20.50
C HIS A 422 52.65 0.05 21.55
N GLU A 423 53.12 0.91 22.43
CA GLU A 423 52.35 1.58 23.50
C GLU A 423 51.29 2.53 22.93
N PRO A 424 50.09 2.65 23.58
CA PRO A 424 49.04 3.56 23.12
C PRO A 424 49.29 4.97 23.63
N THR A 425 49.32 5.94 22.73
CA THR A 425 49.20 7.36 23.04
C THR A 425 47.81 7.86 22.71
N GLU A 426 47.09 8.31 23.76
CA GLU A 426 46.00 9.28 23.83
C GLU A 426 44.69 9.00 23.06
N ASP A 427 43.56 9.29 23.73
CA ASP A 427 42.17 9.28 23.29
C ASP A 427 41.94 10.12 22.01
N LEU A 428 42.13 9.53 20.83
CA LEU A 428 41.80 10.14 19.55
C LEU A 428 40.33 9.82 19.19
N SER A 429 39.56 10.86 18.87
CA SER A 429 38.23 10.64 18.32
C SER A 429 38.27 9.88 16.98
N LEU A 430 37.18 9.20 16.59
CA LEU A 430 37.10 8.46 15.32
C LEU A 430 37.39 9.36 14.09
N GLU A 431 37.08 10.65 14.18
CA GLU A 431 37.38 11.64 13.15
C GLU A 431 38.86 12.01 13.08
N ASP A 432 39.53 12.10 14.23
CA ASP A 432 40.97 12.34 14.33
C ASP A 432 41.76 11.13 13.81
N TYR A 433 41.33 9.91 14.13
CA TYR A 433 41.92 8.69 13.58
C TYR A 433 41.78 8.62 12.06
N PHE A 434 40.58 8.92 11.53
CA PHE A 434 40.35 8.96 10.09
C PHE A 434 41.23 9.99 9.39
N GLN A 435 41.35 11.18 9.96
CA GLN A 435 42.17 12.27 9.44
C GLN A 435 43.64 11.88 9.44
N HIS A 436 44.14 11.32 10.55
CA HIS A 436 45.51 10.88 10.69
C HIS A 436 45.86 9.76 9.72
N PHE A 437 44.99 8.72 9.63
CA PHE A 437 45.17 7.60 8.72
C PHE A 437 45.21 8.02 7.25
N VAL A 438 44.29 8.92 6.83
CA VAL A 438 44.25 9.40 5.45
C VAL A 438 45.48 10.25 5.12
N LEU A 439 45.91 11.14 6.01
CA LEU A 439 47.10 11.98 5.80
C LEU A 439 48.40 11.16 5.74
N GLU A 440 48.53 10.13 6.55
CA GLU A 440 49.69 9.27 6.60
C GLU A 440 49.86 8.36 5.37
N HIS A 441 48.71 7.86 4.87
CA HIS A 441 48.73 6.82 3.83
C HIS A 441 48.37 7.32 2.42
N GLN A 442 47.93 8.58 2.25
CA GLN A 442 47.51 9.12 0.95
C GLN A 442 48.61 9.18 -0.11
N ASP A 443 49.89 9.19 0.31
CA ASP A 443 51.04 9.26 -0.59
C ASP A 443 51.48 7.86 -1.10
N HIS A 444 51.04 6.78 -0.41
CA HIS A 444 51.44 5.40 -0.67
C HIS A 444 50.33 4.46 -1.10
N MET A 445 49.07 4.90 -1.04
CA MET A 445 47.89 4.09 -1.39
C MET A 445 46.93 4.82 -2.35
N THR A 446 46.29 4.04 -3.19
CA THR A 446 45.22 4.56 -4.05
C THR A 446 43.94 4.85 -3.24
N GLU A 447 43.07 5.73 -3.75
CA GLU A 447 41.78 6.05 -3.11
C GLU A 447 40.93 4.79 -2.87
N THR A 448 41.02 3.79 -3.76
CA THR A 448 40.29 2.51 -3.64
C THR A 448 40.88 1.66 -2.50
N GLU A 449 42.18 1.66 -2.32
CA GLU A 449 42.85 0.93 -1.23
C GLU A 449 42.64 1.60 0.11
N LEU A 450 42.68 2.96 0.15
CA LEU A 450 42.37 3.73 1.35
C LEU A 450 40.93 3.47 1.82
N ALA A 451 39.97 3.55 0.90
CA ALA A 451 38.57 3.26 1.20
C ALA A 451 38.38 1.84 1.74
N ARG A 452 39.01 0.84 1.08
CA ARG A 452 38.96 -0.57 1.53
C ARG A 452 39.60 -0.79 2.91
N LYS A 453 40.71 -0.16 3.21
CA LYS A 453 41.38 -0.30 4.51
C LYS A 453 40.64 0.41 5.66
N LEU A 454 39.97 1.52 5.33
CA LEU A 454 39.11 2.24 6.28
C LEU A 454 37.69 1.63 6.40
N GLY A 455 37.37 0.58 5.62
CA GLY A 455 36.04 -0.04 5.63
C GLY A 455 34.93 0.86 5.10
N VAL A 456 35.24 1.87 4.28
CA VAL A 456 34.27 2.84 3.75
C VAL A 456 34.19 2.81 2.21
N SER A 457 33.06 3.24 1.65
CA SER A 457 32.94 3.41 0.20
C SER A 457 33.81 4.59 -0.30
N ARG A 458 34.24 4.54 -1.58
CA ARG A 458 34.98 5.65 -2.20
C ARG A 458 34.23 6.97 -2.13
N LYS A 459 32.90 6.95 -2.21
CA LYS A 459 32.05 8.12 -2.10
C LYS A 459 32.09 8.69 -0.67
N CYS A 460 31.96 7.82 0.34
CA CYS A 460 32.05 8.20 1.75
C CYS A 460 33.44 8.75 2.10
N LEU A 461 34.52 8.13 1.60
CA LEU A 461 35.88 8.65 1.76
C LEU A 461 36.02 10.06 1.18
N TRP A 462 35.45 10.31 0.00
CA TRP A 462 35.45 11.62 -0.65
C TRP A 462 34.66 12.66 0.15
N GLU A 463 33.44 12.35 0.59
CA GLU A 463 32.59 13.25 1.38
C GLU A 463 33.22 13.60 2.72
N ARG A 464 33.82 12.63 3.43
CA ARG A 464 34.54 12.88 4.70
C ARG A 464 35.78 13.73 4.49
N ARG A 465 36.55 13.50 3.41
CA ARG A 465 37.69 14.37 3.05
C ARG A 465 37.27 15.81 2.81
N GLN A 466 36.14 16.03 2.11
CA GLN A 466 35.55 17.35 1.87
C GLN A 466 35.17 18.02 3.20
N ARG A 467 34.47 17.28 4.09
CA ARG A 467 34.02 17.79 5.38
C ARG A 467 35.19 18.14 6.31
N LEU A 468 36.28 17.36 6.29
CA LEU A 468 37.45 17.55 7.13
C LEU A 468 38.53 18.43 6.47
N GLY A 469 38.27 18.97 5.27
CA GLY A 469 39.21 19.88 4.58
C GLY A 469 40.52 19.23 4.13
N ILE A 470 40.56 17.88 3.94
CA ILE A 470 41.75 17.15 3.55
C ILE A 470 41.93 17.20 2.02
N PRO A 471 42.91 17.90 1.46
CA PRO A 471 43.11 18.05 0.02
C PRO A 471 43.49 16.73 -0.66
N ARG A 472 42.97 16.49 -1.86
CA ARG A 472 43.32 15.33 -2.69
C ARG A 472 44.67 15.59 -3.38
N ARG A 473 45.74 14.81 -3.05
CA ARG A 473 46.99 14.82 -3.82
C ARG A 473 46.88 13.83 -4.97
N LYS A 474 47.20 14.25 -6.19
CA LYS A 474 47.35 13.36 -7.34
C LYS A 474 48.60 12.52 -7.12
N SER A 475 48.45 11.20 -7.06
CA SER A 475 49.64 10.31 -7.10
C SER A 475 50.32 10.50 -8.45
N ASN A 476 51.58 10.96 -8.46
CA ASN A 476 52.44 10.88 -9.63
C ASN A 476 52.77 9.39 -9.82
N ALA A 477 52.02 8.71 -10.66
CA ALA A 477 52.48 7.46 -11.24
C ALA A 477 53.62 7.79 -12.21
N THR A 478 54.81 7.61 -11.75
CA THR A 478 56.03 7.53 -12.61
C THR A 478 55.83 6.32 -13.52
N SER A 479 55.65 6.62 -14.79
CA SER A 479 55.93 5.71 -15.90
C SER A 479 57.43 5.45 -15.92
N ASP A 480 57.82 4.22 -15.64
CA ASP A 480 59.11 3.70 -16.12
C ASP A 480 58.88 2.36 -16.80
N ASN A 481 59.25 2.35 -18.09
CA ASN A 481 59.56 1.29 -19.10
C ASN A 481 58.77 0.00 -19.10
#